data_296f2ce0d958552ae09f53a0d4a86090
#
_entry.id   296f2ce0d958552ae09f53a0d4a86090
#
_cell.length_a   1.000
_cell.length_b   1.000
_cell.length_c   1.000
_cell.angle_alpha   90.00
_cell.angle_beta   90.00
_cell.angle_gamma   90.00
#
_symmetry.space_group_name_H-M   'P 1'
#
loop_
_entity.id
_entity.type
_entity.pdbx_description
1 polymer ?
#
loop_
_entity_poly.entity_id
_entity_poly.type
_entity_poly.pdbx_seq_one_letter_code
_entity_poly.pdbx_strand_id
1 'polypeptide(L)'
;MNARTGEVYANIRGNEQTPSASVMKVFTAAAALETMSTQYTATTRVFTLPEQPGVIVLRGGGDHTLSRLNSPRYTTYKKPARLSTLAAQVLAALPAEQAITKIILDDTYFDKPFWNDAWRTSDRTNGYISHITALQVDSDRANPDLTSRAY
;
A
#
# COMPACT_ATOMS: atom_id res chain seq x y z
N MET A 1 -31.46 9.29 -4.66
CA MET A 1 -31.95 9.39 -3.27
C MET A 1 -31.44 10.70 -2.66
N ASN A 2 -32.23 11.37 -1.87
CA ASN A 2 -31.81 12.54 -1.07
C ASN A 2 -31.07 12.04 0.17
N ALA A 3 -29.79 12.41 0.33
CA ALA A 3 -28.97 11.93 1.45
C ALA A 3 -29.45 12.42 2.83
N ARG A 4 -30.18 13.53 2.90
CA ARG A 4 -30.67 14.11 4.15
C ARG A 4 -32.04 13.55 4.58
N THR A 5 -32.92 13.29 3.60
CA THR A 5 -34.32 12.89 3.89
C THR A 5 -34.58 11.41 3.64
N GLY A 6 -33.68 10.72 2.92
CA GLY A 6 -33.90 9.34 2.50
C GLY A 6 -34.87 9.19 1.30
N GLU A 7 -35.43 10.31 0.80
CA GLU A 7 -36.38 10.27 -0.31
C GLU A 7 -35.77 9.65 -1.56
N VAL A 8 -36.44 8.68 -2.13
CA VAL A 8 -35.97 7.96 -3.34
C VAL A 8 -36.51 8.65 -4.58
N TYR A 9 -35.66 9.30 -5.35
CA TYR A 9 -36.06 9.98 -6.60
C TYR A 9 -36.20 9.02 -7.80
N ALA A 10 -35.45 7.93 -7.79
CA ALA A 10 -35.52 6.89 -8.83
C ALA A 10 -35.16 5.54 -8.22
N ASN A 11 -35.89 4.52 -8.59
CA ASN A 11 -35.60 3.14 -8.21
C ASN A 11 -35.75 2.24 -9.46
N ILE A 12 -34.63 1.76 -9.96
CA ILE A 12 -34.57 0.83 -11.08
C ILE A 12 -34.00 -0.47 -10.55
N ARG A 13 -34.85 -1.46 -10.35
CA ARG A 13 -34.47 -2.80 -9.88
C ARG A 13 -33.71 -2.78 -8.53
N GLY A 14 -34.00 -1.83 -7.65
CA GLY A 14 -33.26 -1.61 -6.41
C GLY A 14 -33.34 -2.76 -5.39
N ASN A 15 -34.31 -3.67 -5.55
CA ASN A 15 -34.44 -4.87 -4.70
C ASN A 15 -33.80 -6.12 -5.30
N GLU A 16 -33.23 -6.02 -6.49
CA GLU A 16 -32.53 -7.15 -7.10
C GLU A 16 -31.07 -7.21 -6.64
N GLN A 17 -30.64 -8.39 -6.27
CA GLN A 17 -29.22 -8.61 -5.93
C GLN A 17 -28.38 -8.60 -7.20
N THR A 18 -27.43 -7.67 -7.26
CA THR A 18 -26.48 -7.54 -8.37
C THR A 18 -25.06 -7.41 -7.84
N PRO A 19 -24.04 -7.88 -8.59
CA PRO A 19 -22.65 -7.64 -8.23
C PRO A 19 -22.37 -6.14 -8.10
N SER A 20 -21.87 -5.73 -6.94
CA SER A 20 -21.59 -4.32 -6.64
C SER A 20 -20.37 -3.76 -7.39
N ALA A 21 -19.51 -4.64 -7.91
CA ALA A 21 -18.25 -4.27 -8.52
C ALA A 21 -17.50 -3.22 -7.65
N SER A 22 -16.97 -2.16 -8.27
CA SER A 22 -16.21 -1.11 -7.53
C SER A 22 -17.02 -0.27 -6.55
N VAL A 23 -18.36 -0.36 -6.54
CA VAL A 23 -19.17 0.31 -5.51
C VAL A 23 -18.86 -0.25 -4.12
N MET A 24 -18.37 -1.50 -4.01
CA MET A 24 -17.89 -2.08 -2.76
C MET A 24 -16.81 -1.23 -2.08
N LYS A 25 -16.03 -0.46 -2.84
CA LYS A 25 -14.98 0.42 -2.29
C LYS A 25 -15.55 1.51 -1.36
N VAL A 26 -16.80 1.92 -1.56
CA VAL A 26 -17.48 2.89 -0.68
C VAL A 26 -17.65 2.30 0.72
N PHE A 27 -18.06 1.04 0.81
CA PHE A 27 -18.20 0.33 2.10
C PHE A 27 -16.84 0.10 2.76
N THR A 28 -15.82 -0.28 1.98
CA THR A 28 -14.45 -0.42 2.49
C THR A 28 -13.92 0.91 3.03
N ALA A 29 -14.14 2.01 2.31
CA ALA A 29 -13.73 3.34 2.76
C ALA A 29 -14.47 3.77 4.03
N ALA A 30 -15.78 3.53 4.12
CA ALA A 30 -16.56 3.83 5.31
C ALA A 30 -16.07 3.03 6.52
N ALA A 31 -15.85 1.71 6.36
CA ALA A 31 -15.30 0.87 7.41
C ALA A 31 -13.90 1.34 7.86
N ALA A 32 -13.04 1.71 6.92
CA ALA A 32 -11.71 2.23 7.22
C ALA A 32 -11.78 3.53 8.04
N LEU A 33 -12.64 4.46 7.67
CA LEU A 33 -12.82 5.72 8.39
C LEU A 33 -13.37 5.51 9.80
N GLU A 34 -14.29 4.57 9.96
CA GLU A 34 -14.89 4.23 11.25
C GLU A 34 -13.89 3.55 12.19
N THR A 35 -13.04 2.65 11.64
CA THR A 35 -12.15 1.82 12.48
C THR A 35 -10.77 2.45 12.68
N MET A 36 -10.22 3.15 11.67
CA MET A 36 -8.86 3.67 11.71
C MET A 36 -8.76 5.18 11.89
N SER A 37 -9.88 5.90 11.80
CA SER A 37 -9.96 7.35 11.79
C SER A 37 -9.30 8.05 10.57
N THR A 38 -9.58 9.34 10.43
CA THR A 38 -8.98 10.20 9.35
C THR A 38 -7.52 10.57 9.61
N GLN A 39 -7.00 10.27 10.80
CA GLN A 39 -5.61 10.57 11.20
C GLN A 39 -4.66 9.38 11.03
N TYR A 40 -5.19 8.22 10.63
CA TYR A 40 -4.37 7.04 10.40
C TYR A 40 -3.37 7.28 9.26
N THR A 41 -2.13 6.87 9.49
CA THR A 41 -1.06 6.85 8.48
C THR A 41 -0.34 5.51 8.50
N ALA A 42 -0.22 4.89 7.34
CA ALA A 42 0.62 3.73 7.17
C ALA A 42 2.10 4.17 7.21
N THR A 43 2.91 3.57 8.07
CA THR A 43 4.28 4.02 8.28
C THR A 43 5.28 2.89 8.06
N THR A 44 6.14 3.05 7.05
CA THR A 44 7.33 2.21 6.88
C THR A 44 8.43 2.66 7.85
N ARG A 45 9.05 1.72 8.56
CA ARG A 45 10.06 2.00 9.59
C ARG A 45 11.35 1.25 9.32
N VAL A 46 12.45 1.83 9.78
CA VAL A 46 13.75 1.17 9.80
C VAL A 46 14.23 1.07 11.23
N PHE A 47 14.72 -0.11 11.62
CA PHE A 47 15.28 -0.39 12.92
C PHE A 47 16.73 -0.85 12.76
N THR A 48 17.57 -0.53 13.76
CA THR A 48 18.88 -1.12 13.93
C THR A 48 18.80 -2.29 14.90
N LEU A 49 19.74 -3.22 14.78
CA LEU A 49 19.90 -4.33 15.73
C LEU A 49 21.18 -4.07 16.56
N PRO A 50 21.08 -3.78 17.86
CA PRO A 50 22.24 -3.47 18.68
C PRO A 50 23.32 -4.57 18.66
N GLU A 51 22.90 -5.83 18.62
CA GLU A 51 23.80 -6.99 18.61
C GLU A 51 24.42 -7.28 17.21
N GLN A 52 23.99 -6.54 16.18
CA GLN A 52 24.43 -6.73 14.79
C GLN A 52 24.71 -5.39 14.12
N PRO A 53 25.83 -4.73 14.43
CA PRO A 53 26.19 -3.47 13.78
C PRO A 53 26.24 -3.60 12.26
N GLY A 54 25.65 -2.63 11.55
CA GLY A 54 25.53 -2.66 10.09
C GLY A 54 24.33 -3.44 9.54
N VAL A 55 23.56 -4.11 10.38
CA VAL A 55 22.29 -4.73 9.99
C VAL A 55 21.14 -3.78 10.30
N ILE A 56 20.28 -3.54 9.31
CA ILE A 56 19.04 -2.79 9.48
C ILE A 56 17.85 -3.64 9.08
N VAL A 57 16.72 -3.40 9.74
CA VAL A 57 15.43 -4.04 9.43
C VAL A 57 14.50 -3.00 8.83
N LEU A 58 14.10 -3.21 7.59
CA LEU A 58 13.07 -2.41 6.90
C LEU A 58 11.72 -3.08 7.08
N ARG A 59 10.88 -2.51 7.94
CA ARG A 59 9.52 -3.01 8.23
C ARG A 59 8.48 -2.22 7.48
N GLY A 60 7.67 -2.90 6.68
CA GLY A 60 6.48 -2.35 6.05
C GLY A 60 5.38 -2.06 7.06
N GLY A 61 4.64 -0.98 6.83
CA GLY A 61 3.47 -0.58 7.63
C GLY A 61 2.18 -0.52 6.83
N GLY A 62 2.15 -1.15 5.64
CA GLY A 62 0.97 -1.18 4.78
C GLY A 62 0.84 0.02 3.84
N ASP A 63 1.89 0.83 3.68
CA ASP A 63 1.90 1.91 2.67
C ASP A 63 2.22 1.35 1.28
N HIS A 64 1.19 1.08 0.49
CA HIS A 64 1.32 0.65 -0.90
C HIS A 64 1.73 1.76 -1.87
N THR A 65 1.82 3.01 -1.39
CA THR A 65 2.20 4.17 -2.22
C THR A 65 3.70 4.46 -2.18
N LEU A 66 4.46 3.82 -1.26
CA LEU A 66 5.92 3.99 -1.16
C LEU A 66 6.58 3.78 -2.51
N SER A 67 7.43 4.73 -2.92
CA SER A 67 7.96 4.74 -4.28
C SER A 67 9.49 4.75 -4.31
N ARG A 68 10.05 4.00 -5.26
CA ARG A 68 11.48 4.05 -5.64
C ARG A 68 11.81 5.18 -6.61
N LEU A 69 10.78 5.79 -7.22
CA LEU A 69 10.97 6.88 -8.18
C LEU A 69 11.25 8.21 -7.47
N ASN A 70 12.17 8.98 -8.02
CA ASN A 70 12.52 10.30 -7.48
C ASN A 70 11.64 11.43 -8.03
N SER A 71 10.93 11.18 -9.11
CA SER A 71 10.08 12.17 -9.75
C SER A 71 8.60 11.92 -9.46
N PRO A 72 7.82 12.95 -9.03
CA PRO A 72 6.37 12.82 -8.88
C PRO A 72 5.65 12.58 -10.22
N ARG A 73 6.33 12.83 -11.33
CA ARG A 73 5.75 12.74 -12.69
C ARG A 73 5.37 11.32 -13.08
N TYR A 74 6.06 10.33 -12.53
CA TYR A 74 5.95 8.93 -12.94
C TYR A 74 5.24 8.03 -11.93
N THR A 75 4.77 8.58 -10.82
CA THR A 75 4.03 7.78 -9.85
C THR A 75 2.52 7.86 -10.11
N THR A 76 1.83 6.75 -9.87
CA THR A 76 0.36 6.71 -9.90
C THR A 76 -0.24 7.52 -8.76
N TYR A 77 0.50 7.69 -7.67
CA TYR A 77 0.05 8.34 -6.45
C TYR A 77 0.54 9.77 -6.34
N LYS A 78 -0.30 10.64 -5.80
CA LYS A 78 0.04 12.03 -5.56
C LYS A 78 0.87 12.15 -4.29
N LYS A 79 2.11 12.68 -4.42
CA LYS A 79 3.04 12.88 -3.29
C LYS A 79 3.32 11.61 -2.46
N PRO A 80 3.73 10.50 -3.08
CA PRO A 80 4.03 9.28 -2.34
C PRO A 80 5.25 9.47 -1.44
N ALA A 81 5.34 8.68 -0.37
CA ALA A 81 6.59 8.52 0.39
C ALA A 81 7.67 7.93 -0.53
N ARG A 82 8.95 8.25 -0.28
CA ARG A 82 10.05 7.85 -1.16
C ARG A 82 11.11 7.06 -0.43
N LEU A 83 11.57 5.98 -1.06
CA LEU A 83 12.69 5.20 -0.55
C LEU A 83 13.97 6.04 -0.40
N SER A 84 14.22 6.97 -1.34
CA SER A 84 15.39 7.87 -1.25
C SER A 84 15.33 8.78 -0.01
N THR A 85 14.15 9.28 0.34
CA THR A 85 13.95 10.08 1.55
C THR A 85 14.15 9.24 2.80
N LEU A 86 13.61 8.02 2.82
CA LEU A 86 13.81 7.08 3.93
C LEU A 86 15.29 6.71 4.08
N ALA A 87 15.99 6.43 2.98
CA ALA A 87 17.42 6.15 3.00
C ALA A 87 18.23 7.32 3.57
N ALA A 88 17.92 8.55 3.16
CA ALA A 88 18.58 9.75 3.71
C ALA A 88 18.34 9.90 5.21
N GLN A 89 17.13 9.63 5.70
CA GLN A 89 16.82 9.64 7.14
C GLN A 89 17.61 8.57 7.90
N VAL A 90 17.72 7.36 7.34
CA VAL A 90 18.51 6.28 7.94
C VAL A 90 19.99 6.67 8.04
N LEU A 91 20.56 7.18 6.94
CA LEU A 91 21.97 7.59 6.93
C LEU A 91 22.24 8.74 7.93
N ALA A 92 21.31 9.67 8.08
CA ALA A 92 21.44 10.77 9.03
C ALA A 92 21.32 10.30 10.50
N ALA A 93 20.66 9.18 10.77
CA ALA A 93 20.46 8.63 12.10
C ALA A 93 21.55 7.65 12.53
N LEU A 94 22.33 7.12 11.58
CA LEU A 94 23.43 6.20 11.87
C LEU A 94 24.73 6.95 12.17
N PRO A 95 25.65 6.36 12.98
CA PRO A 95 27.00 6.88 13.12
C PRO A 95 27.70 7.03 11.76
N ALA A 96 28.45 8.11 11.55
CA ALA A 96 29.05 8.44 10.25
C ALA A 96 29.93 7.34 9.65
N GLU A 97 30.62 6.56 10.50
CA GLU A 97 31.50 5.47 10.07
C GLU A 97 30.80 4.10 9.97
N GLN A 98 29.50 4.04 10.25
CA GLN A 98 28.78 2.77 10.24
C GLN A 98 28.30 2.42 8.84
N ALA A 99 28.96 1.46 8.20
CA ALA A 99 28.49 0.89 6.94
C ALA A 99 27.27 -0.03 7.15
N ILE A 100 26.28 0.08 6.26
CA ILE A 100 25.17 -0.87 6.19
C ILE A 100 25.65 -2.06 5.36
N THR A 101 25.68 -3.25 5.99
CA THR A 101 26.14 -4.50 5.36
C THR A 101 25.00 -5.44 5.01
N LYS A 102 23.82 -5.26 5.66
CA LYS A 102 22.65 -6.11 5.44
C LYS A 102 21.37 -5.35 5.68
N ILE A 103 20.38 -5.60 4.83
CA ILE A 103 19.00 -5.14 4.99
C ILE A 103 18.11 -6.38 5.13
N ILE A 104 17.38 -6.48 6.24
CA ILE A 104 16.34 -7.48 6.46
C ILE A 104 15.01 -6.83 6.09
N LEU A 105 14.24 -7.46 5.23
CA LEU A 105 12.89 -7.03 4.86
C LEU A 105 11.90 -7.73 5.80
N ASP A 106 11.05 -6.93 6.45
CA ASP A 106 10.03 -7.40 7.39
C ASP A 106 8.64 -6.96 6.90
N ASP A 107 7.87 -7.93 6.41
CA ASP A 107 6.49 -7.77 5.96
C ASP A 107 5.47 -8.42 6.91
N THR A 108 5.87 -8.75 8.13
CA THR A 108 5.06 -9.47 9.11
C THR A 108 3.94 -8.64 9.74
N TYR A 109 3.79 -7.38 9.37
CA TYR A 109 2.73 -6.50 9.90
C TYR A 109 1.32 -6.94 9.48
N PHE A 110 1.19 -7.61 8.34
CA PHE A 110 -0.06 -8.22 7.90
C PHE A 110 0.00 -9.74 8.07
N ASP A 111 -1.12 -10.33 8.51
CA ASP A 111 -1.28 -11.77 8.58
C ASP A 111 -1.45 -12.40 7.19
N LYS A 112 -1.02 -13.64 7.07
CA LYS A 112 -1.28 -14.46 5.87
C LYS A 112 -2.75 -14.95 5.86
N PRO A 113 -3.32 -15.27 4.68
CA PRO A 113 -2.66 -15.32 3.37
C PRO A 113 -2.61 -13.94 2.69
N PHE A 114 -1.56 -13.70 1.90
CA PHE A 114 -1.41 -12.47 1.10
C PHE A 114 -2.21 -12.48 -0.21
N TRP A 115 -2.80 -13.59 -0.54
CA TRP A 115 -3.62 -13.82 -1.73
C TRP A 115 -4.93 -14.49 -1.34
N ASN A 116 -6.03 -14.06 -1.94
CA ASN A 116 -7.31 -14.73 -1.76
C ASN A 116 -7.56 -15.66 -2.96
N ASP A 117 -7.75 -16.95 -2.69
CA ASP A 117 -7.92 -17.97 -3.73
C ASP A 117 -9.18 -17.77 -4.58
N ALA A 118 -10.14 -16.97 -4.11
CA ALA A 118 -11.30 -16.57 -4.90
C ALA A 118 -10.98 -15.52 -5.97
N TRP A 119 -9.80 -14.90 -5.95
CA TRP A 119 -9.38 -13.94 -6.96
C TRP A 119 -8.92 -14.64 -8.23
N ARG A 120 -9.22 -14.03 -9.39
CA ARG A 120 -8.75 -14.57 -10.67
C ARG A 120 -7.25 -14.39 -10.82
N THR A 121 -6.54 -15.47 -11.11
CA THR A 121 -5.08 -15.42 -11.34
C THR A 121 -4.70 -14.53 -12.53
N SER A 122 -5.57 -14.42 -13.56
CA SER A 122 -5.39 -13.51 -14.68
C SER A 122 -5.32 -12.03 -14.26
N ASP A 123 -5.94 -11.65 -13.14
CA ASP A 123 -5.91 -10.27 -12.66
C ASP A 123 -4.52 -9.88 -12.18
N ARG A 124 -3.71 -10.84 -11.74
CA ARG A 124 -2.31 -10.64 -11.39
C ARG A 124 -1.47 -10.32 -12.62
N THR A 125 -1.56 -11.14 -13.67
CA THR A 125 -0.81 -10.91 -14.92
C THR A 125 -1.26 -9.66 -15.66
N ASN A 126 -2.54 -9.27 -15.51
CA ASN A 126 -3.07 -8.03 -16.05
C ASN A 126 -2.76 -6.81 -15.17
N GLY A 127 -2.08 -7.01 -14.03
CA GLY A 127 -1.68 -5.95 -13.13
C GLY A 127 -2.82 -5.23 -12.42
N TYR A 128 -3.91 -5.93 -12.14
CA TYR A 128 -5.01 -5.40 -11.32
C TYR A 128 -4.82 -5.68 -9.83
N ILE A 129 -4.18 -6.79 -9.49
CA ILE A 129 -4.00 -7.25 -8.11
C ILE A 129 -2.56 -7.75 -7.94
N SER A 130 -1.87 -7.30 -6.89
CA SER A 130 -0.63 -7.89 -6.37
C SER A 130 -0.92 -8.67 -5.10
N HIS A 131 0.10 -9.30 -4.51
CA HIS A 131 0.00 -9.81 -3.14
C HIS A 131 -0.25 -8.66 -2.17
N ILE A 132 -1.10 -8.88 -1.17
CA ILE A 132 -1.35 -7.89 -0.11
C ILE A 132 -0.31 -8.10 0.98
N THR A 133 0.81 -7.42 0.85
CA THR A 133 1.90 -7.43 1.83
C THR A 133 2.05 -6.08 2.52
N ALA A 134 2.63 -6.08 3.71
CA ALA A 134 2.82 -4.84 4.45
C ALA A 134 3.96 -3.99 3.90
N LEU A 135 4.91 -4.59 3.16
CA LEU A 135 6.02 -3.91 2.51
C LEU A 135 5.85 -3.99 1.00
N GLN A 136 5.31 -2.95 0.42
CA GLN A 136 5.14 -2.79 -1.02
C GLN A 136 5.87 -1.55 -1.51
N VAL A 137 6.37 -1.59 -2.73
CA VAL A 137 6.99 -0.44 -3.41
C VAL A 137 6.39 -0.30 -4.80
N ASP A 138 5.88 0.90 -5.11
CA ASP A 138 5.20 1.19 -6.37
C ASP A 138 4.05 0.22 -6.67
N SER A 139 3.35 -0.27 -5.64
CA SER A 139 2.31 -1.31 -5.74
C SER A 139 2.81 -2.60 -6.40
N ASP A 140 4.04 -3.00 -6.12
CA ASP A 140 4.73 -4.18 -6.66
C ASP A 140 4.85 -4.20 -8.20
N ARG A 141 4.84 -3.06 -8.84
CA ARG A 141 5.00 -2.97 -10.29
C ARG A 141 6.46 -3.13 -10.68
N ALA A 142 6.73 -4.02 -11.63
CA ALA A 142 8.06 -4.21 -12.19
C ALA A 142 8.58 -2.94 -12.87
N ASN A 143 7.70 -2.25 -13.61
CA ASN A 143 8.00 -0.95 -14.20
C ASN A 143 6.93 0.09 -13.81
N PRO A 144 7.20 0.94 -12.81
CA PRO A 144 6.27 1.94 -12.35
C PRO A 144 6.06 3.10 -13.33
N ASP A 145 6.96 3.27 -14.30
CA ASP A 145 6.88 4.33 -15.31
C ASP A 145 5.90 4.00 -16.44
N LEU A 146 5.56 2.74 -16.59
CA LEU A 146 4.65 2.31 -17.63
C LEU A 146 3.20 2.31 -17.12
N THR A 147 2.31 2.69 -18.02
CA THR A 147 0.87 2.46 -17.85
C THR A 147 0.53 0.97 -17.92
N SER A 148 1.43 0.13 -18.49
CA SER A 148 1.29 -1.31 -18.48
C SER A 148 1.59 -1.83 -17.06
N ARG A 149 0.70 -2.66 -16.60
CA ARG A 149 0.64 -3.18 -15.22
C ARG A 149 1.31 -4.55 -15.12
N ALA A 150 2.47 -4.75 -15.76
CA ALA A 150 3.21 -5.98 -15.60
C ALA A 150 3.84 -6.03 -14.19
N TYR A 151 3.61 -7.11 -13.47
CA TYR A 151 4.21 -7.45 -12.19
C TYR A 151 5.33 -8.46 -12.39
#